data_a7a5544a30194268f4a12bd89c68435a
#
_entry.id   a7a5544a30194268f4a12bd89c68435a
#
_cell.length_a   1.000
_cell.length_b   1.000
_cell.length_c   1.000
_cell.angle_alpha   90.00
_cell.angle_beta   90.00
_cell.angle_gamma   90.00
#
_symmetry.space_group_name_H-M   'P 1'
#
loop_
_entity.id
_entity.type
_entity.pdbx_description
1 polymer ?
#
loop_
_entity_poly.entity_id
_entity_poly.type
_entity_poly.pdbx_seq_one_letter_code
_entity_poly.pdbx_strand_id
1 'polypeptide(L)'
;LDYHKNMKNYLKAKLILFSKLLKEKHNIITDNKIKEFSQLKLIAKNRKLNLLTIGKKNSTITINSLINENNFQQLSFKYNNKKHKIKFSLIGFFQIKNLLMAMLAAKYSGLNINTILKNIKKIKEVNGRLQLIRTLPNQAKIFIDYAHTPNALETSVKTLKEHYDVNPDVVFGCGGERDKSKRPIMANVCEKYAGKVYITDDNPRNESPQLIRQMIMSGFKKRKNIQIIPLRSKAIATAIINSKPNGIILVAGKGHETIQIYKNKILNFSDKVMIKKININQIKYSKKNYNQILNAETMYKLTKKKNIKFEGVSINSKMIQKKNIFIAIK
;
A
#
# COMPACT_ATOMS: atom_id res chain seq x y z
N LEU A 1 -15.17 0.55 -15.77
CA LEU A 1 -15.55 0.42 -17.21
C LEU A 1 -16.99 0.87 -17.53
N ASP A 2 -17.71 1.34 -16.53
CA ASP A 2 -19.15 1.65 -16.65
C ASP A 2 -19.45 2.63 -17.82
N TYR A 3 -18.63 3.68 -17.98
CA TYR A 3 -18.78 4.66 -19.05
C TYR A 3 -18.24 4.14 -20.41
N HIS A 4 -17.05 3.52 -20.41
CA HIS A 4 -16.38 3.13 -21.66
C HIS A 4 -16.72 1.72 -22.15
N LYS A 5 -17.54 0.95 -21.40
CA LYS A 5 -17.97 -0.43 -21.65
C LYS A 5 -16.83 -1.46 -21.73
N ASN A 6 -15.68 -1.15 -22.32
CA ASN A 6 -14.54 -2.04 -22.44
C ASN A 6 -13.19 -1.30 -22.38
N MET A 7 -12.10 -2.05 -22.16
CA MET A 7 -10.74 -1.50 -22.04
C MET A 7 -10.23 -0.84 -23.33
N LYS A 8 -10.66 -1.32 -24.50
CA LYS A 8 -10.25 -0.75 -25.80
C LYS A 8 -10.77 0.68 -25.94
N ASN A 9 -12.05 0.91 -25.62
CA ASN A 9 -12.66 2.24 -25.65
C ASN A 9 -12.04 3.17 -24.59
N TYR A 10 -11.77 2.65 -23.39
CA TYR A 10 -11.10 3.40 -22.34
C TYR A 10 -9.69 3.87 -22.78
N LEU A 11 -8.90 2.96 -23.36
CA LEU A 11 -7.59 3.30 -23.90
C LEU A 11 -7.70 4.34 -25.03
N LYS A 12 -8.62 4.14 -25.99
CA LYS A 12 -8.87 5.08 -27.10
C LYS A 12 -9.17 6.49 -26.57
N ALA A 13 -10.04 6.59 -25.56
CA ALA A 13 -10.36 7.88 -24.94
C ALA A 13 -9.12 8.54 -24.27
N LYS A 14 -8.31 7.78 -23.56
CA LYS A 14 -7.05 8.30 -22.99
C LYS A 14 -6.04 8.76 -24.03
N LEU A 15 -5.95 8.05 -25.14
CA LEU A 15 -5.01 8.40 -26.20
C LEU A 15 -5.38 9.66 -26.97
N ILE A 16 -6.64 10.15 -26.89
CA ILE A 16 -7.07 11.42 -27.49
C ILE A 16 -6.19 12.59 -27.03
N LEU A 17 -5.81 12.62 -25.75
CA LEU A 17 -4.91 13.64 -25.22
C LEU A 17 -3.64 13.75 -26.07
N PHE A 18 -3.00 12.63 -26.35
CA PHE A 18 -1.72 12.58 -27.06
C PHE A 18 -1.88 12.68 -28.58
N SER A 19 -2.92 12.07 -29.14
CA SER A 19 -3.11 12.00 -30.59
C SER A 19 -3.77 13.25 -31.19
N LYS A 20 -4.52 14.03 -30.37
CA LYS A 20 -5.29 15.19 -30.90
C LYS A 20 -5.04 16.49 -30.14
N LEU A 21 -4.94 16.46 -28.79
CA LEU A 21 -5.01 17.67 -27.98
C LEU A 21 -3.66 18.33 -27.72
N LEU A 22 -2.58 17.54 -27.52
CA LEU A 22 -1.26 18.10 -27.32
C LEU A 22 -0.76 18.81 -28.58
N LYS A 23 -0.16 20.00 -28.42
CA LYS A 23 0.53 20.71 -29.49
C LYS A 23 1.89 20.08 -29.78
N GLU A 24 2.46 20.32 -30.95
CA GLU A 24 3.83 19.89 -31.30
C GLU A 24 4.84 20.33 -30.25
N LYS A 25 5.91 19.57 -30.08
CA LYS A 25 6.99 19.80 -29.10
C LYS A 25 6.58 19.70 -27.61
N HIS A 26 5.29 19.41 -27.30
CA HIS A 26 4.90 19.13 -25.91
C HIS A 26 5.45 17.77 -25.46
N ASN A 27 5.60 17.61 -24.15
CA ASN A 27 6.22 16.44 -23.54
C ASN A 27 5.19 15.37 -23.19
N ILE A 28 5.48 14.12 -23.53
CA ILE A 28 4.85 12.92 -22.97
C ILE A 28 5.83 12.29 -22.00
N ILE A 29 5.42 12.06 -20.76
CA ILE A 29 6.25 11.40 -19.75
C ILE A 29 5.60 10.04 -19.42
N THR A 30 6.34 8.95 -19.58
CA THR A 30 5.80 7.60 -19.37
C THR A 30 6.86 6.58 -18.98
N ASP A 31 6.41 5.44 -18.45
CA ASP A 31 7.22 4.24 -18.28
C ASP A 31 7.32 3.47 -19.60
N ASN A 32 8.54 3.12 -20.04
CA ASN A 32 8.74 2.37 -21.27
C ASN A 32 8.33 0.88 -21.19
N LYS A 33 7.85 0.44 -20.04
CA LYS A 33 7.37 -0.93 -19.81
C LYS A 33 5.82 -1.05 -19.82
N ILE A 34 5.10 0.05 -20.03
CA ILE A 34 3.65 -0.06 -20.18
C ILE A 34 3.29 -0.80 -21.46
N LYS A 35 2.19 -1.54 -21.44
CA LYS A 35 1.70 -2.35 -22.56
C LYS A 35 1.50 -1.52 -23.84
N GLU A 36 1.07 -0.28 -23.69
CA GLU A 36 0.72 0.65 -24.77
C GLU A 36 1.91 1.49 -25.25
N PHE A 37 3.13 1.20 -24.80
CA PHE A 37 4.31 2.03 -25.08
C PHE A 37 4.58 2.21 -26.57
N SER A 38 4.51 1.13 -27.35
CA SER A 38 4.73 1.17 -28.82
C SER A 38 3.75 2.10 -29.51
N GLN A 39 2.48 2.10 -29.08
CA GLN A 39 1.45 2.99 -29.63
C GLN A 39 1.72 4.45 -29.24
N LEU A 40 2.09 4.74 -27.99
CA LEU A 40 2.48 6.09 -27.57
C LEU A 40 3.71 6.59 -28.32
N LYS A 41 4.70 5.74 -28.56
CA LYS A 41 5.91 6.07 -29.33
C LYS A 41 5.55 6.47 -30.77
N LEU A 42 4.65 5.73 -31.43
CA LEU A 42 4.18 6.06 -32.78
C LEU A 42 3.41 7.39 -32.80
N ILE A 43 2.51 7.61 -31.83
CA ILE A 43 1.77 8.89 -31.71
C ILE A 43 2.77 10.04 -31.50
N ALA A 44 3.74 9.89 -30.63
CA ALA A 44 4.74 10.92 -30.36
C ALA A 44 5.53 11.28 -31.62
N LYS A 45 5.94 10.29 -32.41
CA LYS A 45 6.65 10.49 -33.70
C LYS A 45 5.78 11.26 -34.68
N ASN A 46 4.54 10.79 -34.94
CA ASN A 46 3.63 11.39 -35.94
C ASN A 46 3.17 12.80 -35.59
N ARG A 47 3.06 13.09 -34.27
CA ARG A 47 2.62 14.39 -33.74
C ARG A 47 3.79 15.30 -33.35
N LYS A 48 5.05 14.91 -33.64
CA LYS A 48 6.27 15.64 -33.26
C LYS A 48 6.32 16.03 -31.78
N LEU A 49 5.88 15.11 -30.89
CA LEU A 49 5.90 15.28 -29.45
C LEU A 49 7.21 14.75 -28.86
N ASN A 50 7.66 15.35 -27.78
CA ASN A 50 8.84 14.87 -27.06
C ASN A 50 8.46 13.70 -26.15
N LEU A 51 9.06 12.53 -26.35
CA LEU A 51 8.78 11.34 -25.53
C LEU A 51 9.87 11.15 -24.47
N LEU A 52 9.53 11.48 -23.24
CA LEU A 52 10.39 11.33 -22.07
C LEU A 52 10.04 10.04 -21.33
N THR A 53 11.02 9.18 -21.10
CA THR A 53 10.76 7.84 -20.60
C THR A 53 11.52 7.53 -19.31
N ILE A 54 10.94 6.68 -18.49
CA ILE A 54 11.63 6.01 -17.39
C ILE A 54 11.71 4.51 -17.68
N GLY A 55 12.79 3.86 -17.27
CA GLY A 55 12.95 2.40 -17.47
C GLY A 55 14.31 1.88 -17.11
N LYS A 56 14.55 0.59 -17.38
CA LYS A 56 15.86 -0.06 -17.09
C LYS A 56 16.90 0.16 -18.18
N LYS A 57 16.49 0.40 -19.43
CA LYS A 57 17.39 0.60 -20.59
C LYS A 57 16.76 1.59 -21.56
N ASN A 58 17.58 2.32 -22.31
CA ASN A 58 17.15 3.21 -23.40
C ASN A 58 16.03 4.16 -22.98
N SER A 59 16.21 4.86 -21.87
CA SER A 59 15.21 5.75 -21.26
C SER A 59 15.85 7.08 -20.90
N THR A 60 15.04 8.15 -20.88
CA THR A 60 15.46 9.47 -20.40
C THR A 60 16.00 9.39 -18.98
N ILE A 61 15.34 8.60 -18.11
CA ILE A 61 15.87 8.17 -16.82
C ILE A 61 16.05 6.66 -16.83
N THR A 62 17.28 6.21 -16.68
CA THR A 62 17.60 4.78 -16.56
C THR A 62 17.71 4.39 -15.10
N ILE A 63 16.84 3.49 -14.64
CA ILE A 63 16.86 2.92 -13.29
C ILE A 63 17.93 1.82 -13.24
N ASN A 64 18.95 2.01 -12.41
CA ASN A 64 20.06 1.06 -12.28
C ASN A 64 19.79 0.03 -11.19
N SER A 65 19.49 0.48 -9.96
CA SER A 65 19.22 -0.41 -8.83
C SER A 65 18.26 0.23 -7.84
N LEU A 66 17.54 -0.63 -7.13
CA LEU A 66 16.70 -0.30 -6.00
C LEU A 66 17.08 -1.24 -4.85
N ILE A 67 17.44 -0.67 -3.71
CA ILE A 67 17.79 -1.41 -2.48
C ILE A 67 16.73 -1.07 -1.45
N ASN A 68 16.10 -2.09 -0.89
CA ASN A 68 15.16 -1.94 0.22
C ASN A 68 15.93 -1.96 1.53
N GLU A 69 15.74 -0.94 2.34
CA GLU A 69 16.20 -0.86 3.72
C GLU A 69 14.96 -0.75 4.63
N ASN A 70 15.04 -1.17 5.89
CA ASN A 70 13.87 -1.33 6.79
C ASN A 70 12.85 -0.18 6.78
N ASN A 71 13.30 1.08 6.69
CA ASN A 71 12.44 2.25 6.76
C ASN A 71 12.54 3.17 5.54
N PHE A 72 13.38 2.85 4.56
CA PHE A 72 13.56 3.64 3.36
C PHE A 72 14.05 2.78 2.19
N GLN A 73 13.98 3.32 1.01
CA GLN A 73 14.53 2.74 -0.19
C GLN A 73 15.66 3.62 -0.73
N GLN A 74 16.71 3.00 -1.25
CA GLN A 74 17.77 3.68 -1.96
C GLN A 74 17.69 3.37 -3.45
N LEU A 75 17.45 4.40 -4.25
CA LEU A 75 17.41 4.32 -5.71
C LEU A 75 18.71 4.85 -6.32
N SER A 76 19.29 4.07 -7.24
CA SER A 76 20.34 4.53 -8.14
C SER A 76 19.78 4.62 -9.55
N PHE A 77 19.95 5.76 -10.20
CA PHE A 77 19.50 5.99 -11.57
C PHE A 77 20.46 6.90 -12.34
N LYS A 78 20.35 6.89 -13.68
CA LYS A 78 21.12 7.72 -14.60
C LYS A 78 20.17 8.72 -15.29
N TYR A 79 20.57 9.99 -15.31
CA TYR A 79 19.89 11.06 -16.03
C TYR A 79 20.95 11.99 -16.65
N ASN A 80 20.80 12.34 -17.94
CA ASN A 80 21.79 13.13 -18.71
C ASN A 80 23.25 12.63 -18.49
N ASN A 81 23.46 11.34 -18.62
CA ASN A 81 24.76 10.67 -18.41
C ASN A 81 25.35 10.75 -16.99
N LYS A 82 24.70 11.43 -16.05
CA LYS A 82 25.11 11.51 -14.63
C LYS A 82 24.40 10.44 -13.81
N LYS A 83 25.15 9.79 -12.91
CA LYS A 83 24.58 8.85 -11.93
C LYS A 83 24.11 9.62 -10.70
N HIS A 84 22.92 9.27 -10.22
CA HIS A 84 22.31 9.84 -9.02
C HIS A 84 21.95 8.74 -8.05
N LYS A 85 22.08 9.00 -6.75
CA LYS A 85 21.60 8.15 -5.66
C LYS A 85 20.71 8.99 -4.74
N ILE A 86 19.52 8.48 -4.45
CA ILE A 86 18.55 9.14 -3.58
C ILE A 86 17.99 8.14 -2.57
N LYS A 87 17.74 8.60 -1.34
CA LYS A 87 17.03 7.85 -0.29
C LYS A 87 15.69 8.51 -0.03
N PHE A 88 14.64 7.68 0.18
CA PHE A 88 13.27 8.16 0.44
C PHE A 88 12.45 7.07 1.14
N SER A 89 11.35 7.46 1.78
CA SER A 89 10.48 6.59 2.56
C SER A 89 9.34 5.94 1.77
N LEU A 90 9.20 6.24 0.47
CA LEU A 90 8.16 5.62 -0.36
C LEU A 90 8.44 4.13 -0.54
N ILE A 91 7.40 3.30 -0.43
CA ILE A 91 7.50 1.85 -0.59
C ILE A 91 6.89 1.43 -1.92
N GLY A 92 7.64 0.59 -2.66
CA GLY A 92 7.17 -0.02 -3.89
C GLY A 92 7.68 0.64 -5.17
N PHE A 93 8.02 -0.23 -6.12
CA PHE A 93 8.61 0.19 -7.40
C PHE A 93 7.69 1.10 -8.22
N PHE A 94 6.37 0.94 -8.09
CA PHE A 94 5.41 1.83 -8.75
C PHE A 94 5.46 3.27 -8.22
N GLN A 95 5.69 3.46 -6.90
CA GLN A 95 5.87 4.80 -6.29
C GLN A 95 7.15 5.47 -6.82
N ILE A 96 8.21 4.69 -7.01
CA ILE A 96 9.46 5.17 -7.58
C ILE A 96 9.26 5.64 -9.02
N LYS A 97 8.54 4.88 -9.83
CA LYS A 97 8.20 5.29 -11.19
C LYS A 97 7.43 6.61 -11.18
N ASN A 98 6.43 6.75 -10.31
CA ASN A 98 5.67 7.98 -10.15
C ASN A 98 6.58 9.15 -9.74
N LEU A 99 7.50 8.93 -8.79
CA LEU A 99 8.48 9.93 -8.35
C LEU A 99 9.38 10.38 -9.52
N LEU A 100 9.91 9.45 -10.29
CA LEU A 100 10.78 9.78 -11.44
C LEU A 100 10.01 10.48 -12.56
N MET A 101 8.77 10.10 -12.83
CA MET A 101 7.91 10.83 -13.77
C MET A 101 7.59 12.24 -13.29
N ALA A 102 7.31 12.42 -11.99
CA ALA A 102 7.09 13.73 -11.39
C ALA A 102 8.38 14.59 -11.43
N MET A 103 9.54 13.99 -11.25
CA MET A 103 10.85 14.66 -11.40
C MET A 103 11.04 15.19 -12.83
N LEU A 104 10.73 14.39 -13.85
CA LEU A 104 10.78 14.84 -15.25
C LEU A 104 9.76 15.95 -15.50
N ALA A 105 8.53 15.80 -15.01
CA ALA A 105 7.50 16.83 -15.15
C ALA A 105 7.97 18.16 -14.55
N ALA A 106 8.47 18.16 -13.32
CA ALA A 106 9.01 19.35 -12.66
C ALA A 106 10.18 19.96 -13.44
N LYS A 107 11.12 19.12 -13.93
CA LYS A 107 12.26 19.59 -14.73
C LYS A 107 11.81 20.30 -16.02
N TYR A 108 10.88 19.70 -16.74
CA TYR A 108 10.39 20.24 -18.01
C TYR A 108 9.32 21.34 -17.84
N SER A 109 8.90 21.61 -16.60
CA SER A 109 8.15 22.79 -16.21
C SER A 109 9.06 23.96 -15.74
N GLY A 110 10.39 23.85 -15.94
CA GLY A 110 11.33 24.94 -15.68
C GLY A 110 12.15 24.83 -14.37
N LEU A 111 11.90 23.82 -13.52
CA LEU A 111 12.67 23.70 -12.28
C LEU A 111 14.09 23.19 -12.52
N ASN A 112 15.05 23.71 -11.75
CA ASN A 112 16.43 23.23 -11.81
C ASN A 112 16.54 21.80 -11.23
N ILE A 113 17.27 20.91 -11.93
CA ILE A 113 17.41 19.51 -11.51
C ILE A 113 18.06 19.36 -10.13
N ASN A 114 19.04 20.20 -9.78
CA ASN A 114 19.70 20.12 -8.48
C ASN A 114 18.71 20.51 -7.36
N THR A 115 17.83 21.49 -7.60
CA THR A 115 16.76 21.86 -6.68
C THR A 115 15.77 20.72 -6.48
N ILE A 116 15.38 20.03 -7.57
CA ILE A 116 14.50 18.87 -7.50
C ILE A 116 15.15 17.76 -6.67
N LEU A 117 16.38 17.38 -6.98
CA LEU A 117 17.12 16.32 -6.27
C LEU A 117 17.31 16.62 -4.77
N LYS A 118 17.63 17.89 -4.43
CA LYS A 118 17.75 18.33 -3.03
C LYS A 118 16.45 18.16 -2.26
N ASN A 119 15.30 18.40 -2.91
CA ASN A 119 13.99 18.33 -2.27
C ASN A 119 13.34 16.94 -2.30
N ILE A 120 13.81 16.00 -3.12
CA ILE A 120 13.28 14.61 -3.15
C ILE A 120 13.34 13.97 -1.76
N LYS A 121 14.39 14.21 -0.98
CA LYS A 121 14.53 13.70 0.39
C LYS A 121 13.42 14.18 1.35
N LYS A 122 12.73 15.26 1.02
CA LYS A 122 11.64 15.86 1.82
C LYS A 122 10.27 15.32 1.41
N ILE A 123 10.19 14.52 0.33
CA ILE A 123 8.92 13.97 -0.15
C ILE A 123 8.39 12.99 0.87
N LYS A 124 7.18 13.27 1.33
CA LYS A 124 6.42 12.40 2.22
C LYS A 124 5.57 11.43 1.42
N GLU A 125 5.11 10.37 2.07
CA GLU A 125 4.14 9.43 1.51
C GLU A 125 2.89 10.16 1.02
N VAL A 126 2.39 9.71 -0.14
CA VAL A 126 1.13 10.23 -0.68
C VAL A 126 -0.03 9.74 0.18
N ASN A 127 -0.88 10.65 0.64
CA ASN A 127 -2.00 10.31 1.50
C ASN A 127 -2.89 9.21 0.88
N GLY A 128 -3.07 8.12 1.61
CA GLY A 128 -3.87 6.97 1.18
C GLY A 128 -3.31 6.17 -0.02
N ARG A 129 -2.01 6.23 -0.28
CA ARG A 129 -1.32 5.45 -1.31
C ARG A 129 -0.18 4.65 -0.70
N LEU A 130 -0.46 3.40 -0.34
CA LEU A 130 0.44 2.49 0.39
C LEU A 130 1.13 3.22 1.56
N GLN A 131 0.33 4.01 2.30
CA GLN A 131 0.80 4.89 3.35
C GLN A 131 0.90 4.13 4.69
N LEU A 132 2.07 4.18 5.32
CA LEU A 132 2.24 3.69 6.69
C LEU A 132 1.53 4.62 7.67
N ILE A 133 0.55 4.11 8.40
CA ILE A 133 -0.23 4.90 9.36
C ILE A 133 0.26 4.71 10.79
N ARG A 134 0.64 3.48 11.14
CA ARG A 134 1.04 3.14 12.49
C ARG A 134 1.94 1.91 12.52
N THR A 135 2.95 1.95 13.38
CA THR A 135 3.68 0.77 13.84
C THR A 135 3.21 0.44 15.25
N LEU A 136 2.85 -0.81 15.48
CA LEU A 136 2.36 -1.30 16.76
C LEU A 136 3.54 -1.63 17.71
N PRO A 137 3.32 -1.80 19.03
CA PRO A 137 4.36 -2.21 19.95
C PRO A 137 5.02 -3.56 19.60
N ASN A 138 4.26 -4.50 19.01
CA ASN A 138 4.76 -5.77 18.49
C ASN A 138 5.45 -5.65 17.12
N GLN A 139 5.79 -4.43 16.69
CA GLN A 139 6.43 -4.10 15.40
C GLN A 139 5.58 -4.40 14.16
N ALA A 140 4.32 -4.81 14.33
CA ALA A 140 3.42 -4.91 13.18
C ALA A 140 3.14 -3.52 12.57
N LYS A 141 3.09 -3.44 11.25
CA LYS A 141 2.90 -2.19 10.51
C LYS A 141 1.55 -2.17 9.80
N ILE A 142 0.86 -1.04 9.87
CA ILE A 142 -0.48 -0.87 9.31
C ILE A 142 -0.40 0.16 8.19
N PHE A 143 -0.76 -0.29 6.99
CA PHE A 143 -0.80 0.52 5.77
C PHE A 143 -2.24 0.77 5.34
N ILE A 144 -2.49 1.93 4.74
CA ILE A 144 -3.72 2.19 3.99
C ILE A 144 -3.40 2.39 2.52
N ASP A 145 -4.32 1.94 1.65
CA ASP A 145 -4.21 2.13 0.20
C ASP A 145 -5.59 2.36 -0.44
N TYR A 146 -5.61 3.13 -1.52
CA TYR A 146 -6.80 3.34 -2.36
C TYR A 146 -7.05 2.19 -3.35
N ALA A 147 -6.35 1.09 -3.23
CA ALA A 147 -6.47 -0.08 -4.11
C ALA A 147 -7.89 -0.66 -4.10
N HIS A 148 -8.71 -0.30 -5.08
CA HIS A 148 -10.10 -0.71 -5.25
C HIS A 148 -10.36 -1.46 -6.57
N THR A 149 -9.30 -1.87 -7.25
CA THR A 149 -9.33 -2.73 -8.45
C THR A 149 -8.43 -3.94 -8.24
N PRO A 150 -8.67 -5.07 -8.95
CA PRO A 150 -7.86 -6.27 -8.80
C PRO A 150 -6.36 -6.02 -8.98
N ASN A 151 -5.98 -5.33 -10.05
CA ASN A 151 -4.58 -5.02 -10.36
C ASN A 151 -3.92 -4.12 -9.32
N ALA A 152 -4.64 -3.09 -8.82
CA ALA A 152 -4.12 -2.23 -7.77
C ALA A 152 -3.92 -3.00 -6.46
N LEU A 153 -4.90 -3.83 -6.06
CA LEU A 153 -4.82 -4.66 -4.86
C LEU A 153 -3.66 -5.66 -4.96
N GLU A 154 -3.51 -6.34 -6.10
CA GLU A 154 -2.41 -7.25 -6.36
C GLU A 154 -1.06 -6.54 -6.24
N THR A 155 -0.93 -5.36 -6.85
CA THR A 155 0.29 -4.55 -6.79
C THR A 155 0.63 -4.18 -5.34
N SER A 156 -0.33 -3.71 -4.56
CA SER A 156 -0.11 -3.28 -3.18
C SER A 156 0.27 -4.45 -2.27
N VAL A 157 -0.44 -5.59 -2.39
CA VAL A 157 -0.16 -6.79 -1.60
C VAL A 157 1.21 -7.37 -1.93
N LYS A 158 1.54 -7.52 -3.22
CA LYS A 158 2.87 -7.99 -3.66
C LYS A 158 3.99 -7.07 -3.22
N THR A 159 3.80 -5.76 -3.35
CA THR A 159 4.79 -4.76 -2.92
C THR A 159 5.12 -4.89 -1.43
N LEU A 160 4.10 -5.02 -0.57
CA LEU A 160 4.32 -5.21 0.86
C LEU A 160 4.99 -6.55 1.16
N LYS A 161 4.55 -7.62 0.49
CA LYS A 161 5.17 -8.95 0.61
C LYS A 161 6.65 -8.93 0.24
N GLU A 162 6.99 -8.34 -0.91
CA GLU A 162 8.37 -8.26 -1.40
C GLU A 162 9.26 -7.36 -0.52
N HIS A 163 8.68 -6.30 0.05
CA HIS A 163 9.44 -5.36 0.87
C HIS A 163 9.74 -5.88 2.28
N TYR A 164 8.78 -6.60 2.88
CA TYR A 164 8.88 -7.08 4.27
C TYR A 164 9.07 -8.59 4.40
N ASP A 165 9.07 -9.32 3.29
CA ASP A 165 9.14 -10.79 3.25
C ASP A 165 8.05 -11.49 4.09
N VAL A 166 6.87 -10.87 4.18
CA VAL A 166 5.71 -11.35 4.94
C VAL A 166 4.46 -11.22 4.10
N ASN A 167 3.60 -12.26 4.09
CA ASN A 167 2.28 -12.15 3.50
C ASN A 167 1.42 -11.18 4.33
N PRO A 168 0.97 -10.02 3.79
CA PRO A 168 0.19 -9.08 4.56
C PRO A 168 -1.21 -9.61 4.86
N ASP A 169 -1.73 -9.31 6.05
CA ASP A 169 -3.15 -9.45 6.34
C ASP A 169 -3.91 -8.31 5.65
N VAL A 170 -5.04 -8.61 4.99
CA VAL A 170 -5.75 -7.65 4.15
C VAL A 170 -7.15 -7.39 4.68
N VAL A 171 -7.49 -6.12 4.90
CA VAL A 171 -8.86 -5.64 5.17
C VAL A 171 -9.37 -4.94 3.93
N PHE A 172 -10.43 -5.45 3.30
CA PHE A 172 -10.98 -4.81 2.11
C PHE A 172 -12.47 -5.04 1.94
N GLY A 173 -13.08 -4.20 1.13
CA GLY A 173 -14.44 -4.32 0.63
C GLY A 173 -14.53 -3.80 -0.80
N CYS A 174 -15.71 -3.88 -1.39
CA CYS A 174 -15.98 -3.33 -2.71
C CYS A 174 -17.13 -2.32 -2.66
N GLY A 175 -17.02 -1.28 -3.47
CA GLY A 175 -18.10 -0.31 -3.63
C GLY A 175 -19.30 -0.89 -4.40
N GLY A 176 -20.50 -0.47 -4.01
CA GLY A 176 -21.72 -0.66 -4.77
C GLY A 176 -21.80 0.28 -5.97
N GLU A 177 -22.68 -0.01 -6.93
CA GLU A 177 -22.86 0.76 -8.18
C GLU A 177 -21.54 0.92 -8.95
N ARG A 178 -20.75 -0.13 -8.95
CA ARG A 178 -19.46 -0.24 -9.64
C ARG A 178 -19.36 -1.62 -10.28
N ASP A 179 -18.37 -1.80 -11.11
CA ASP A 179 -18.06 -3.07 -11.78
C ASP A 179 -18.12 -4.25 -10.79
N LYS A 180 -19.14 -5.10 -10.93
CA LYS A 180 -19.37 -6.26 -10.07
C LYS A 180 -18.39 -7.38 -10.35
N SER A 181 -17.92 -7.52 -11.60
CA SER A 181 -17.05 -8.59 -12.04
C SER A 181 -15.69 -8.58 -11.32
N LYS A 182 -15.23 -7.43 -10.85
CA LYS A 182 -13.98 -7.30 -10.10
C LYS A 182 -14.02 -7.94 -8.70
N ARG A 183 -15.21 -8.12 -8.10
CA ARG A 183 -15.37 -8.57 -6.70
C ARG A 183 -14.74 -9.94 -6.46
N PRO A 184 -15.09 -10.99 -7.22
CA PRO A 184 -14.45 -12.29 -7.07
C PRO A 184 -12.98 -12.30 -7.50
N ILE A 185 -12.57 -11.43 -8.45
CA ILE A 185 -11.18 -11.35 -8.89
C ILE A 185 -10.30 -10.77 -7.76
N MET A 186 -10.79 -9.75 -7.01
CA MET A 186 -10.08 -9.21 -5.85
C MET A 186 -9.92 -10.25 -4.74
N ALA A 187 -10.93 -11.11 -4.54
CA ALA A 187 -10.84 -12.23 -3.63
C ALA A 187 -9.74 -13.23 -4.02
N ASN A 188 -9.68 -13.61 -5.30
CA ASN A 188 -8.61 -14.48 -5.83
C ASN A 188 -7.21 -13.89 -5.61
N VAL A 189 -7.05 -12.58 -5.76
CA VAL A 189 -5.78 -11.88 -5.46
C VAL A 189 -5.40 -12.06 -3.99
N CYS A 190 -6.35 -11.84 -3.08
CA CYS A 190 -6.10 -12.00 -1.65
C CYS A 190 -5.82 -13.48 -1.28
N GLU A 191 -6.53 -14.44 -1.87
CA GLU A 191 -6.28 -15.88 -1.65
C GLU A 191 -4.84 -16.26 -1.99
N LYS A 192 -4.30 -15.68 -3.06
CA LYS A 192 -2.96 -16.00 -3.56
C LYS A 192 -1.82 -15.36 -2.76
N TYR A 193 -2.02 -14.16 -2.25
CA TYR A 193 -0.92 -13.34 -1.74
C TYR A 193 -1.07 -12.85 -0.30
N ALA A 194 -2.27 -12.90 0.29
CA ALA A 194 -2.52 -12.45 1.66
C ALA A 194 -2.30 -13.55 2.70
N GLY A 195 -2.06 -13.16 3.96
CA GLY A 195 -2.03 -14.04 5.12
C GLY A 195 -3.44 -14.34 5.62
N LYS A 196 -4.09 -13.35 6.25
CA LYS A 196 -5.50 -13.36 6.63
C LYS A 196 -6.27 -12.34 5.82
N VAL A 197 -7.56 -12.59 5.62
CA VAL A 197 -8.44 -11.70 4.88
C VAL A 197 -9.65 -11.32 5.72
N TYR A 198 -9.91 -10.02 5.85
CA TYR A 198 -11.07 -9.47 6.53
C TYR A 198 -11.94 -8.75 5.50
N ILE A 199 -13.06 -9.38 5.13
CA ILE A 199 -14.02 -8.83 4.18
C ILE A 199 -14.98 -7.93 4.94
N THR A 200 -15.11 -6.68 4.48
CA THR A 200 -15.92 -5.66 5.15
C THR A 200 -16.65 -4.77 4.14
N ASP A 201 -17.49 -3.87 4.64
CA ASP A 201 -18.15 -2.88 3.79
C ASP A 201 -17.18 -1.76 3.41
N ASP A 202 -17.29 -1.32 2.16
CA ASP A 202 -16.65 -0.10 1.65
C ASP A 202 -17.70 1.02 1.55
N ASN A 203 -18.15 1.38 0.36
CA ASN A 203 -19.27 2.29 0.09
C ASN A 203 -20.37 1.49 -0.63
N PRO A 204 -21.27 0.78 0.07
CA PRO A 204 -22.31 -0.04 -0.57
C PRO A 204 -23.27 0.78 -1.45
N ARG A 205 -23.46 2.05 -1.18
CA ARG A 205 -24.44 2.94 -1.83
C ARG A 205 -25.85 2.31 -1.80
N ASN A 206 -26.49 2.16 -2.96
CA ASN A 206 -27.84 1.58 -3.06
C ASN A 206 -27.84 0.05 -3.17
N GLU A 207 -26.68 -0.60 -3.30
CA GLU A 207 -26.60 -2.06 -3.32
C GLU A 207 -26.64 -2.66 -1.89
N SER A 208 -27.17 -3.87 -1.77
CA SER A 208 -27.13 -4.64 -0.51
C SER A 208 -25.66 -4.92 -0.11
N PRO A 209 -25.20 -4.47 1.08
CA PRO A 209 -23.84 -4.76 1.55
C PRO A 209 -23.58 -6.26 1.68
N GLN A 210 -24.61 -7.03 2.06
CA GLN A 210 -24.53 -8.48 2.19
C GLN A 210 -24.25 -9.15 0.84
N LEU A 211 -24.96 -8.76 -0.21
CA LEU A 211 -24.74 -9.29 -1.56
C LEU A 211 -23.34 -8.95 -2.08
N ILE A 212 -22.85 -7.73 -1.82
CA ILE A 212 -21.47 -7.35 -2.17
C ILE A 212 -20.46 -8.29 -1.51
N ARG A 213 -20.60 -8.56 -0.20
CA ARG A 213 -19.70 -9.49 0.52
C ARG A 213 -19.82 -10.92 0.01
N GLN A 214 -21.02 -11.40 -0.33
CA GLN A 214 -21.24 -12.72 -0.94
C GLN A 214 -20.53 -12.84 -2.29
N MET A 215 -20.63 -11.81 -3.14
CA MET A 215 -19.91 -11.78 -4.43
C MET A 215 -18.39 -11.75 -4.25
N ILE A 216 -17.86 -11.10 -3.22
CA ILE A 216 -16.43 -11.20 -2.90
C ILE A 216 -16.10 -12.62 -2.47
N MET A 217 -16.91 -13.22 -1.58
CA MET A 217 -16.69 -14.58 -1.09
C MET A 217 -16.71 -15.64 -2.18
N SER A 218 -17.49 -15.46 -3.25
CA SER A 218 -17.54 -16.41 -4.37
C SER A 218 -16.21 -16.55 -5.11
N GLY A 219 -15.30 -15.60 -4.96
CA GLY A 219 -13.97 -15.68 -5.58
C GLY A 219 -12.95 -16.50 -4.80
N PHE A 220 -13.24 -16.92 -3.56
CA PHE A 220 -12.34 -17.78 -2.78
C PHE A 220 -12.65 -19.26 -3.00
N LYS A 221 -11.63 -20.03 -3.35
CA LYS A 221 -11.70 -21.49 -3.42
C LYS A 221 -11.53 -22.14 -2.06
N LYS A 222 -10.66 -21.56 -1.20
CA LYS A 222 -10.39 -22.02 0.17
C LYS A 222 -10.86 -20.97 1.15
N ARG A 223 -11.66 -21.36 2.14
CA ARG A 223 -12.21 -20.43 3.15
C ARG A 223 -11.35 -20.29 4.40
N LYS A 224 -10.16 -20.90 4.42
CA LYS A 224 -9.24 -20.79 5.53
C LYS A 224 -8.67 -19.38 5.64
N ASN A 225 -8.59 -18.84 6.86
CA ASN A 225 -8.05 -17.48 7.17
C ASN A 225 -8.89 -16.32 6.63
N ILE A 226 -10.19 -16.51 6.34
CA ILE A 226 -11.09 -15.45 5.90
C ILE A 226 -12.10 -15.17 7.00
N GLN A 227 -12.36 -13.91 7.28
CA GLN A 227 -13.39 -13.45 8.19
C GLN A 227 -14.26 -12.40 7.51
N ILE A 228 -15.58 -12.53 7.64
CA ILE A 228 -16.54 -11.52 7.19
C ILE A 228 -16.93 -10.68 8.40
N ILE A 229 -16.57 -9.41 8.38
CA ILE A 229 -16.88 -8.46 9.43
C ILE A 229 -17.49 -7.22 8.77
N PRO A 230 -18.83 -7.10 8.73
CA PRO A 230 -19.54 -6.03 8.02
C PRO A 230 -19.06 -4.63 8.41
N LEU A 231 -19.00 -4.35 9.71
CA LEU A 231 -18.59 -3.04 10.23
C LEU A 231 -17.08 -2.83 10.03
N ARG A 232 -16.71 -1.89 9.15
CA ARG A 232 -15.33 -1.64 8.76
C ARG A 232 -14.41 -1.27 9.92
N SER A 233 -14.90 -0.48 10.88
CA SER A 233 -14.16 -0.17 12.10
C SER A 233 -13.82 -1.42 12.90
N LYS A 234 -14.76 -2.37 13.02
CA LYS A 234 -14.56 -3.64 13.71
C LYS A 234 -13.62 -4.55 12.94
N ALA A 235 -13.68 -4.57 11.60
CA ALA A 235 -12.77 -5.34 10.77
C ALA A 235 -11.32 -4.87 10.93
N ILE A 236 -11.09 -3.55 10.90
CA ILE A 236 -9.78 -2.95 11.13
C ILE A 236 -9.28 -3.27 12.55
N ALA A 237 -10.12 -3.08 13.57
CA ALA A 237 -9.76 -3.39 14.95
C ALA A 237 -9.40 -4.86 15.13
N THR A 238 -10.19 -5.77 14.55
CA THR A 238 -9.93 -7.22 14.61
C THR A 238 -8.62 -7.59 13.93
N ALA A 239 -8.31 -7.01 12.75
CA ALA A 239 -7.05 -7.23 12.07
C ALA A 239 -5.85 -6.77 12.93
N ILE A 240 -5.98 -5.62 13.59
CA ILE A 240 -4.94 -5.06 14.48
C ILE A 240 -4.75 -5.95 15.72
N ILE A 241 -5.83 -6.38 16.37
CA ILE A 241 -5.79 -7.24 17.55
C ILE A 241 -5.12 -8.60 17.24
N ASN A 242 -5.43 -9.15 16.07
CA ASN A 242 -4.92 -10.43 15.62
C ASN A 242 -3.56 -10.35 14.91
N SER A 243 -2.92 -9.17 14.91
CA SER A 243 -1.64 -8.98 14.24
C SER A 243 -0.53 -9.81 14.87
N LYS A 244 0.26 -10.47 14.04
CA LYS A 244 1.47 -11.16 14.48
C LYS A 244 2.60 -10.15 14.74
N PRO A 245 3.60 -10.51 15.59
CA PRO A 245 4.83 -9.73 15.68
C PRO A 245 5.46 -9.53 14.29
N ASN A 246 5.93 -8.32 14.01
CA ASN A 246 6.46 -7.90 12.71
C ASN A 246 5.48 -8.10 11.52
N GLY A 247 4.19 -8.35 11.80
CA GLY A 247 3.17 -8.56 10.78
C GLY A 247 2.90 -7.29 9.97
N ILE A 248 2.31 -7.48 8.81
CA ILE A 248 1.91 -6.38 7.92
C ILE A 248 0.39 -6.43 7.74
N ILE A 249 -0.28 -5.30 7.91
CA ILE A 249 -1.72 -5.15 7.69
C ILE A 249 -1.92 -4.12 6.59
N LEU A 250 -2.65 -4.49 5.55
CA LEU A 250 -3.09 -3.60 4.49
C LEU A 250 -4.60 -3.35 4.61
N VAL A 251 -4.99 -2.10 4.84
CA VAL A 251 -6.39 -1.67 4.76
C VAL A 251 -6.61 -1.02 3.41
N ALA A 252 -7.31 -1.72 2.51
CA ALA A 252 -7.44 -1.35 1.10
C ALA A 252 -8.86 -0.87 0.74
N GLY A 253 -8.94 -0.06 -0.32
CA GLY A 253 -10.18 0.42 -0.94
C GLY A 253 -10.40 1.91 -0.79
N LYS A 254 -10.42 2.43 0.43
CA LYS A 254 -10.78 3.82 0.73
C LYS A 254 -9.59 4.80 0.69
N GLY A 255 -8.41 4.36 1.08
CA GLY A 255 -7.22 5.21 1.08
C GLY A 255 -7.43 6.51 1.88
N HIS A 256 -7.53 7.65 1.20
CA HIS A 256 -7.70 8.97 1.79
C HIS A 256 -9.17 9.39 2.01
N GLU A 257 -10.13 8.57 1.62
CA GLU A 257 -11.55 8.89 1.79
C GLU A 257 -11.93 9.07 3.27
N THR A 258 -12.83 10.02 3.53
CA THR A 258 -13.27 10.39 4.87
C THR A 258 -14.75 10.10 5.13
N ILE A 259 -15.46 9.51 4.17
CA ILE A 259 -16.87 9.17 4.25
C ILE A 259 -17.13 7.72 3.89
N GLN A 260 -18.22 7.16 4.42
CA GLN A 260 -18.77 5.86 4.03
C GLN A 260 -20.23 6.00 3.67
N ILE A 261 -20.65 5.50 2.51
CA ILE A 261 -21.97 5.75 1.93
C ILE A 261 -22.79 4.46 1.96
N TYR A 262 -23.92 4.50 2.69
CA TYR A 262 -24.94 3.46 2.76
C TYR A 262 -26.28 4.04 2.33
N LYS A 263 -26.80 3.63 1.15
CA LYS A 263 -28.09 4.11 0.63
C LYS A 263 -28.23 5.64 0.85
N ASN A 264 -29.16 6.06 1.68
CA ASN A 264 -29.42 7.47 1.97
C ASN A 264 -28.59 8.03 3.16
N LYS A 265 -27.63 7.26 3.69
CA LYS A 265 -26.84 7.63 4.85
C LYS A 265 -25.38 7.82 4.49
N ILE A 266 -24.84 8.99 4.79
CA ILE A 266 -23.42 9.29 4.70
C ILE A 266 -22.86 9.32 6.12
N LEU A 267 -21.84 8.48 6.37
CA LEU A 267 -21.14 8.41 7.64
C LEU A 267 -19.76 9.05 7.51
N ASN A 268 -19.39 9.87 8.48
CA ASN A 268 -18.00 10.32 8.60
C ASN A 268 -17.14 9.14 9.07
N PHE A 269 -16.29 8.64 8.20
CA PHE A 269 -15.44 7.49 8.47
C PHE A 269 -14.15 7.56 7.67
N SER A 270 -13.02 7.46 8.36
CA SER A 270 -11.68 7.42 7.75
C SER A 270 -10.89 6.26 8.33
N ASP A 271 -10.36 5.40 7.47
CA ASP A 271 -9.46 4.31 7.85
C ASP A 271 -8.28 4.82 8.69
N LYS A 272 -7.67 5.92 8.24
CA LYS A 272 -6.54 6.56 8.92
C LYS A 272 -6.88 7.02 10.34
N VAL A 273 -8.02 7.67 10.51
CA VAL A 273 -8.47 8.15 11.82
C VAL A 273 -8.81 6.97 12.72
N MET A 274 -9.49 5.96 12.19
CA MET A 274 -9.84 4.75 12.93
C MET A 274 -8.59 4.03 13.45
N ILE A 275 -7.60 3.77 12.59
CA ILE A 275 -6.34 3.11 12.97
C ILE A 275 -5.62 3.88 14.09
N LYS A 276 -5.58 5.22 14.01
CA LYS A 276 -4.93 6.06 15.02
C LYS A 276 -5.66 6.06 16.37
N LYS A 277 -7.00 5.99 16.35
CA LYS A 277 -7.84 6.03 17.56
C LYS A 277 -7.86 4.70 18.35
N ILE A 278 -7.49 3.57 17.74
CA ILE A 278 -7.49 2.27 18.44
C ILE A 278 -6.53 2.35 19.62
N ASN A 279 -7.09 2.19 20.83
CA ASN A 279 -6.30 2.14 22.06
C ASN A 279 -5.61 0.79 22.18
N ILE A 280 -4.32 0.75 21.90
CA ILE A 280 -3.51 -0.47 21.92
C ILE A 280 -3.30 -0.99 23.34
N ASN A 281 -3.35 -0.13 24.35
CA ASN A 281 -3.18 -0.53 25.75
C ASN A 281 -4.33 -1.42 26.25
N GLN A 282 -5.49 -1.42 25.55
CA GLN A 282 -6.62 -2.33 25.82
C GLN A 282 -6.53 -3.65 25.03
N ILE A 283 -5.59 -3.73 24.07
CA ILE A 283 -5.35 -4.97 23.34
C ILE A 283 -4.52 -5.87 24.25
N LYS A 284 -5.18 -6.83 24.92
CA LYS A 284 -4.51 -7.95 25.59
C LYS A 284 -3.88 -8.81 24.49
N TYR A 285 -2.61 -8.53 24.16
CA TYR A 285 -1.83 -9.49 23.39
C TYR A 285 -1.81 -10.79 24.21
N SER A 286 -2.28 -11.89 23.65
CA SER A 286 -2.33 -13.16 24.38
C SER A 286 -0.91 -13.51 24.86
N LYS A 287 -0.76 -14.08 26.05
CA LYS A 287 0.51 -14.59 26.61
C LYS A 287 1.33 -15.39 25.57
N LYS A 288 0.66 -16.08 24.65
CA LYS A 288 1.26 -16.89 23.58
C LYS A 288 2.08 -16.07 22.56
N ASN A 289 1.72 -14.81 22.32
CA ASN A 289 2.42 -13.95 21.36
C ASN A 289 3.69 -13.30 21.93
N TYR A 290 3.74 -13.05 23.24
CA TYR A 290 4.94 -12.52 23.90
C TYR A 290 6.04 -13.58 24.06
N ASN A 291 5.67 -14.84 24.30
CA ASN A 291 6.62 -15.93 24.42
C ASN A 291 7.37 -16.24 23.10
N GLN A 292 6.81 -15.84 21.94
CA GLN A 292 7.50 -15.96 20.64
C GLN A 292 8.55 -14.86 20.41
N ILE A 293 8.38 -13.68 21.03
CA ILE A 293 9.33 -12.55 20.89
C ILE A 293 10.50 -12.70 21.87
N LEU A 294 10.25 -13.25 23.05
CA LEU A 294 11.23 -13.44 24.11
C LEU A 294 11.46 -14.94 24.32
N ASN A 295 12.11 -15.58 23.38
CA ASN A 295 12.57 -16.96 23.61
C ASN A 295 13.70 -17.00 24.66
N ALA A 296 13.97 -18.19 25.19
CA ALA A 296 15.00 -18.39 26.24
C ALA A 296 16.37 -17.85 25.81
N GLU A 297 16.70 -17.90 24.52
CA GLU A 297 17.97 -17.40 23.97
C GLU A 297 18.04 -15.87 23.99
N THR A 298 16.96 -15.18 23.60
CA THR A 298 16.87 -13.71 23.66
C THR A 298 16.95 -13.23 25.10
N MET A 299 16.27 -13.91 26.04
CA MET A 299 16.32 -13.59 27.46
C MET A 299 17.70 -13.85 28.08
N TYR A 300 18.38 -14.91 27.66
CA TYR A 300 19.76 -15.17 28.10
C TYR A 300 20.73 -14.09 27.62
N LYS A 301 20.61 -13.66 26.35
CA LYS A 301 21.44 -12.55 25.83
C LYS A 301 21.23 -11.24 26.58
N LEU A 302 19.99 -10.95 27.02
CA LEU A 302 19.66 -9.73 27.75
C LEU A 302 20.06 -9.79 29.25
N THR A 303 19.90 -10.91 29.89
CA THR A 303 20.02 -11.02 31.36
C THR A 303 21.22 -11.83 31.84
N LYS A 304 21.87 -12.61 30.95
CA LYS A 304 22.92 -13.58 31.26
C LYS A 304 22.50 -14.67 32.26
N LYS A 305 21.21 -14.83 32.52
CA LYS A 305 20.63 -15.84 33.42
C LYS A 305 19.85 -16.88 32.64
N LYS A 306 20.11 -18.16 32.93
CA LYS A 306 19.31 -19.29 32.41
C LYS A 306 18.01 -19.41 33.21
N ASN A 307 16.90 -19.76 32.57
CA ASN A 307 15.62 -20.13 33.22
C ASN A 307 14.92 -19.02 34.00
N ILE A 308 14.81 -17.80 33.44
CA ILE A 308 13.96 -16.76 34.03
C ILE A 308 12.49 -17.04 33.69
N LYS A 309 11.68 -17.29 34.73
CA LYS A 309 10.22 -17.36 34.59
C LYS A 309 9.61 -15.99 34.82
N PHE A 310 8.81 -15.51 33.88
CA PHE A 310 8.07 -14.25 33.99
C PHE A 310 6.62 -14.44 33.53
N GLU A 311 5.72 -13.63 34.09
CA GLU A 311 4.27 -13.71 33.79
C GLU A 311 3.80 -12.67 32.80
N GLY A 312 4.59 -11.64 32.53
CA GLY A 312 4.25 -10.57 31.59
C GLY A 312 5.43 -9.67 31.27
N VAL A 313 5.24 -8.81 30.26
CA VAL A 313 6.21 -7.80 29.84
C VAL A 313 5.53 -6.44 29.93
N SER A 314 6.19 -5.45 30.53
CA SER A 314 5.74 -4.06 30.54
C SER A 314 6.79 -3.15 29.92
N ILE A 315 6.32 -2.25 29.05
CA ILE A 315 7.12 -1.14 28.49
C ILE A 315 6.82 0.19 29.22
N ASN A 316 5.84 0.18 30.13
CA ASN A 316 5.47 1.33 30.94
C ASN A 316 5.86 1.06 32.41
N SER A 317 6.81 1.85 32.92
CA SER A 317 7.33 1.71 34.26
C SER A 317 6.27 1.85 35.37
N LYS A 318 5.18 2.61 35.09
CA LYS A 318 4.08 2.81 36.04
C LYS A 318 3.08 1.63 36.10
N MET A 319 3.20 0.66 35.17
CA MET A 319 2.29 -0.50 35.07
C MET A 319 3.00 -1.83 35.27
N ILE A 320 4.19 -1.83 35.88
CA ILE A 320 4.94 -3.04 36.18
C ILE A 320 4.24 -3.78 37.32
N GLN A 321 3.94 -5.06 37.11
CA GLN A 321 3.43 -5.94 38.14
C GLN A 321 4.53 -6.91 38.62
N LYS A 322 4.38 -7.50 39.80
CA LYS A 322 5.29 -8.52 40.33
C LYS A 322 5.43 -9.64 39.29
N LYS A 323 6.67 -10.04 39.02
CA LYS A 323 7.07 -11.03 37.99
C LYS A 323 6.94 -10.55 36.52
N ASN A 324 6.74 -9.28 36.25
CA ASN A 324 6.85 -8.73 34.89
C ASN A 324 8.29 -8.36 34.57
N ILE A 325 8.65 -8.49 33.28
CA ILE A 325 9.88 -7.90 32.75
C ILE A 325 9.56 -6.50 32.23
N PHE A 326 10.38 -5.54 32.65
CA PHE A 326 10.34 -4.18 32.08
C PHE A 326 11.37 -4.05 30.96
N ILE A 327 10.92 -3.62 29.80
CA ILE A 327 11.80 -3.29 28.68
C ILE A 327 11.75 -1.77 28.48
N ALA A 328 12.85 -1.10 28.83
CA ALA A 328 13.03 0.31 28.50
C ALA A 328 13.31 0.43 27.00
N ILE A 329 12.43 1.10 26.28
CA ILE A 329 12.65 1.46 24.87
C ILE A 329 13.19 2.88 24.86
N LYS A 330 14.43 3.05 24.37
CA LYS A 330 15.01 4.37 24.09
C LYS A 330 14.43 4.98 22.83
#